data_1274a4e87d24f0fb62e815d03d268867
#
_entry.id   1274a4e87d24f0fb62e815d03d268867
#
_cell.length_a   1.000
_cell.length_b   1.000
_cell.length_c   1.000
_cell.angle_alpha   90.00
_cell.angle_beta   90.00
_cell.angle_gamma   90.00
#
_symmetry.space_group_name_H-M   'P 1'
#
loop_
_entity.id
_entity.type
_entity.pdbx_description
1 polymer ?
#
loop_
_entity_poly.entity_id
_entity_poly.type
_entity_poly.pdbx_seq_one_letter_code
_entity_poly.pdbx_strand_id
1 'polypeptide(L)'
;IPTIYAEHIAAHLDDGDALVFPRGFSVHFGQVEPPRGVDVCLVAVEESGATMRRHYEDGHAVPALLGVHQDATGRAWDLAKAYTKAIGGLRNDAFVTTMGEQTQAELFSEQVVHGGLAQLVRMGFETLVQAGCQPEVAHLEMRHVFEDVMDQMTEGQGNTSQDATAEYGSLLAGTRVIDGHVRAAMKAVLDDIGSGQFANRFRADQDAGAPELVQLR
;
A
#
# COMPACT_ATOMS: atom_id res chain seq x y z
N ILE A 1 -9.19 -11.55 8.31
CA ILE A 1 -10.53 -10.89 8.29
C ILE A 1 -11.62 -11.86 7.85
N PRO A 2 -11.52 -12.62 6.73
CA PRO A 2 -12.62 -13.51 6.30
C PRO A 2 -13.09 -14.49 7.36
N THR A 3 -12.18 -15.16 8.06
CA THR A 3 -12.50 -16.11 9.15
C THR A 3 -13.26 -15.43 10.28
N ILE A 4 -12.77 -14.28 10.76
CA ILE A 4 -13.43 -13.51 11.84
C ILE A 4 -14.82 -13.07 11.40
N TYR A 5 -14.96 -12.62 10.16
CA TYR A 5 -16.24 -12.22 9.60
C TYR A 5 -17.23 -13.38 9.60
N ALA A 6 -16.83 -14.54 9.04
CA ALA A 6 -17.70 -15.70 8.92
C ALA A 6 -18.12 -16.29 10.28
N GLU A 7 -17.18 -16.36 11.23
CA GLU A 7 -17.41 -17.02 12.52
C GLU A 7 -18.08 -16.12 13.57
N HIS A 8 -17.84 -14.78 13.51
CA HIS A 8 -18.17 -13.89 14.62
C HIS A 8 -18.98 -12.65 14.25
N ILE A 9 -19.11 -12.31 12.96
CA ILE A 9 -19.76 -11.07 12.52
C ILE A 9 -21.01 -11.35 11.71
N ALA A 10 -20.89 -12.17 10.66
CA ALA A 10 -21.96 -12.33 9.65
C ALA A 10 -23.32 -12.68 10.23
N ALA A 11 -23.36 -13.57 11.25
CA ALA A 11 -24.61 -14.02 11.89
C ALA A 11 -25.27 -12.99 12.80
N HIS A 12 -24.60 -11.87 13.07
CA HIS A 12 -25.05 -10.81 14.00
C HIS A 12 -25.33 -9.48 13.29
N LEU A 13 -25.32 -9.47 11.95
CA LEU A 13 -25.62 -8.29 11.16
C LEU A 13 -27.13 -8.22 10.87
N ASP A 14 -27.72 -7.10 11.25
CA ASP A 14 -29.11 -6.78 10.96
C ASP A 14 -29.21 -5.71 9.85
N ASP A 15 -30.40 -5.57 9.25
CA ASP A 15 -30.67 -4.50 8.28
C ASP A 15 -30.47 -3.12 8.93
N GLY A 16 -29.68 -2.30 8.28
CA GLY A 16 -29.31 -0.96 8.77
C GLY A 16 -27.98 -0.90 9.51
N ASP A 17 -27.34 -2.03 9.75
CA ASP A 17 -25.98 -2.06 10.27
C ASP A 17 -24.97 -1.57 9.22
N ALA A 18 -23.73 -1.33 9.67
CA ALA A 18 -22.66 -0.88 8.80
C ALA A 18 -21.34 -1.59 9.07
N LEU A 19 -20.65 -1.93 8.01
CA LEU A 19 -19.27 -2.45 8.02
C LEU A 19 -18.33 -1.40 7.46
N VAL A 20 -17.29 -1.05 8.22
CA VAL A 20 -16.24 -0.14 7.79
C VAL A 20 -14.94 -0.92 7.64
N PHE A 21 -14.40 -0.95 6.44
CA PHE A 21 -13.16 -1.65 6.11
C PHE A 21 -12.00 -0.66 5.97
N PRO A 22 -10.85 -0.93 6.59
CA PRO A 22 -9.62 -0.14 6.39
C PRO A 22 -8.91 -0.46 5.08
N ARG A 23 -9.28 -1.58 4.42
CA ARG A 23 -8.71 -2.07 3.16
C ARG A 23 -9.79 -2.76 2.33
N GLY A 24 -9.76 -2.54 1.02
CA GLY A 24 -10.76 -3.08 0.10
C GLY A 24 -10.62 -4.57 -0.21
N PHE A 25 -9.46 -5.17 0.03
CA PHE A 25 -9.06 -6.50 -0.44
C PHE A 25 -10.11 -7.59 -0.23
N SER A 26 -10.60 -7.77 0.99
CA SER A 26 -11.51 -8.88 1.31
C SER A 26 -12.88 -8.75 0.66
N VAL A 27 -13.37 -7.52 0.48
CA VAL A 27 -14.64 -7.24 -0.20
C VAL A 27 -14.44 -7.30 -1.72
N HIS A 28 -13.38 -6.69 -2.23
CA HIS A 28 -13.10 -6.64 -3.67
C HIS A 28 -12.94 -8.04 -4.28
N PHE A 29 -12.26 -8.95 -3.60
CA PHE A 29 -12.04 -10.32 -4.06
C PHE A 29 -13.09 -11.33 -3.55
N GLY A 30 -14.24 -10.86 -3.05
CA GLY A 30 -15.36 -11.72 -2.65
C GLY A 30 -15.05 -12.66 -1.48
N GLN A 31 -14.06 -12.34 -0.65
CA GLN A 31 -13.76 -13.12 0.56
C GLN A 31 -14.70 -12.76 1.73
N VAL A 32 -15.32 -11.59 1.66
CA VAL A 32 -16.36 -11.12 2.55
C VAL A 32 -17.50 -10.63 1.67
N GLU A 33 -18.68 -11.22 1.86
CA GLU A 33 -19.93 -10.87 1.15
C GLU A 33 -20.93 -10.34 2.18
N PRO A 34 -21.01 -9.02 2.40
CA PRO A 34 -21.97 -8.44 3.34
C PRO A 34 -23.42 -8.63 2.89
N PRO A 35 -24.37 -8.78 3.84
CA PRO A 35 -25.80 -8.83 3.52
C PRO A 35 -26.25 -7.55 2.81
N ARG A 36 -27.29 -7.66 1.97
CA ARG A 36 -27.80 -6.53 1.17
C ARG A 36 -28.38 -5.38 2.01
N GLY A 37 -28.78 -5.65 3.23
CA GLY A 37 -29.35 -4.65 4.17
C GLY A 37 -28.30 -3.86 4.94
N VAL A 38 -27.01 -4.11 4.73
CA VAL A 38 -25.89 -3.53 5.50
C VAL A 38 -25.14 -2.50 4.68
N ASP A 39 -24.79 -1.36 5.25
CA ASP A 39 -23.91 -0.38 4.62
C ASP A 39 -22.47 -0.90 4.62
N VAL A 40 -21.74 -0.70 3.52
CA VAL A 40 -20.35 -1.14 3.39
C VAL A 40 -19.48 0.03 2.94
N CYS A 41 -18.61 0.49 3.84
CA CYS A 41 -17.75 1.64 3.64
C CYS A 41 -16.26 1.23 3.62
N LEU A 42 -15.48 1.95 2.83
CA LEU A 42 -14.03 1.97 2.89
C LEU A 42 -13.59 3.24 3.62
N VAL A 43 -12.76 3.10 4.64
CA VAL A 43 -12.02 4.21 5.25
C VAL A 43 -10.58 3.74 5.45
N ALA A 44 -9.75 4.02 4.48
CA ALA A 44 -8.33 3.63 4.48
C ALA A 44 -7.48 4.86 4.85
N VAL A 45 -6.51 4.63 5.74
CA VAL A 45 -5.47 5.59 6.08
C VAL A 45 -4.12 4.90 5.86
N GLU A 46 -3.21 5.60 5.19
CA GLU A 46 -1.92 5.04 4.76
C GLU A 46 -0.87 5.09 5.88
N GLU A 47 -1.29 4.73 7.11
CA GLU A 47 -0.44 4.77 8.29
C GLU A 47 -0.67 3.55 9.19
N SER A 48 0.36 3.17 9.95
CA SER A 48 0.19 2.18 11.01
C SER A 48 -0.74 2.71 12.10
N GLY A 49 -1.51 1.84 12.76
CA GLY A 49 -2.41 2.26 13.84
C GLY A 49 -1.70 3.02 14.96
N ALA A 50 -0.45 2.67 15.27
CA ALA A 50 0.36 3.37 16.29
C ALA A 50 0.76 4.78 15.83
N THR A 51 1.17 4.94 14.58
CA THR A 51 1.53 6.24 13.99
C THR A 51 0.30 7.12 13.87
N MET A 52 -0.81 6.56 13.41
CA MET A 52 -2.09 7.25 13.31
C MET A 52 -2.56 7.78 14.67
N ARG A 53 -2.44 6.97 15.75
CA ARG A 53 -2.79 7.39 17.10
C ARG A 53 -1.94 8.58 17.56
N ARG A 54 -0.63 8.54 17.33
CA ARG A 54 0.29 9.64 17.65
C ARG A 54 -0.07 10.90 16.87
N HIS A 55 -0.26 10.81 15.55
CA HIS A 55 -0.67 11.95 14.72
C HIS A 55 -1.99 12.55 15.20
N TYR A 56 -2.94 11.71 15.61
CA TYR A 56 -4.21 12.18 16.15
C TYR A 56 -4.03 12.98 17.44
N GLU A 57 -3.20 12.51 18.38
CA GLU A 57 -2.89 13.16 19.66
C GLU A 57 -2.14 14.48 19.45
N ASP A 58 -1.19 14.50 18.52
CA ASP A 58 -0.38 15.69 18.17
C ASP A 58 -1.17 16.70 17.31
N GLY A 59 -2.40 16.39 16.93
CA GLY A 59 -3.23 17.25 16.08
C GLY A 59 -2.84 17.25 14.61
N HIS A 60 -1.94 16.36 14.20
CA HIS A 60 -1.52 16.22 12.80
C HIS A 60 -2.62 15.58 11.95
N ALA A 61 -2.58 15.91 10.66
CA ALA A 61 -3.47 15.35 9.67
C ALA A 61 -2.88 14.08 9.06
N VAL A 62 -3.74 13.09 8.76
CA VAL A 62 -3.38 11.89 8.01
C VAL A 62 -4.26 11.83 6.77
N PRO A 63 -3.71 11.73 5.55
CA PRO A 63 -4.51 11.55 4.34
C PRO A 63 -5.37 10.29 4.43
N ALA A 64 -6.60 10.36 3.93
CA ALA A 64 -7.54 9.26 3.96
C ALA A 64 -8.16 8.98 2.59
N LEU A 65 -8.40 7.70 2.30
CA LEU A 65 -9.19 7.25 1.16
C LEU A 65 -10.57 6.81 1.66
N LEU A 66 -11.61 7.27 0.99
CA LEU A 66 -13.01 7.07 1.34
C LEU A 66 -13.75 6.41 0.19
N GLY A 67 -14.56 5.41 0.50
CA GLY A 67 -15.42 4.78 -0.50
C GLY A 67 -16.70 4.22 0.12
N VAL A 68 -17.74 4.10 -0.69
CA VAL A 68 -18.95 3.37 -0.35
C VAL A 68 -19.11 2.26 -1.38
N HIS A 69 -19.10 1.03 -0.91
CA HIS A 69 -19.31 -0.16 -1.73
C HIS A 69 -20.79 -0.52 -1.83
N GLN A 70 -21.50 -0.40 -0.70
CA GLN A 70 -22.93 -0.67 -0.59
C GLN A 70 -23.57 0.40 0.31
N ASP A 71 -24.67 1.00 -0.16
CA ASP A 71 -25.44 2.03 0.57
C ASP A 71 -26.88 1.51 0.71
N ALA A 72 -27.09 0.66 1.71
CA ALA A 72 -28.38 0.05 1.99
C ALA A 72 -29.36 1.01 2.66
N THR A 73 -28.83 1.92 3.49
CA THR A 73 -29.64 2.87 4.28
C THR A 73 -29.82 4.22 3.61
N GLY A 74 -29.06 4.54 2.55
CA GLY A 74 -28.96 5.88 1.97
C GLY A 74 -28.09 6.85 2.80
N ARG A 75 -27.35 6.34 3.82
CA ARG A 75 -26.53 7.16 4.74
C ARG A 75 -25.07 6.70 4.83
N ALA A 76 -24.66 5.74 4.01
CA ALA A 76 -23.32 5.19 4.06
C ALA A 76 -22.22 6.25 3.86
N TRP A 77 -22.44 7.24 2.99
CA TRP A 77 -21.51 8.36 2.80
C TRP A 77 -21.37 9.25 4.03
N ASP A 78 -22.48 9.54 4.72
CA ASP A 78 -22.45 10.36 5.94
C ASP A 78 -21.70 9.62 7.05
N LEU A 79 -21.91 8.31 7.16
CA LEU A 79 -21.20 7.45 8.09
C LEU A 79 -19.69 7.41 7.78
N ALA A 80 -19.31 7.16 6.53
CA ALA A 80 -17.91 7.12 6.13
C ALA A 80 -17.19 8.43 6.46
N LYS A 81 -17.80 9.58 6.14
CA LYS A 81 -17.26 10.90 6.46
C LYS A 81 -17.16 11.14 7.97
N ALA A 82 -18.22 10.79 8.73
CA ALA A 82 -18.24 10.96 10.18
C ALA A 82 -17.16 10.12 10.86
N TYR A 83 -17.00 8.86 10.44
CA TYR A 83 -15.96 7.98 10.95
C TYR A 83 -14.57 8.51 10.61
N THR A 84 -14.31 8.90 9.36
CA THR A 84 -13.02 9.47 8.93
C THR A 84 -12.69 10.74 9.71
N LYS A 85 -13.69 11.61 9.96
CA LYS A 85 -13.51 12.81 10.78
C LYS A 85 -13.13 12.45 12.22
N ALA A 86 -13.81 11.46 12.80
CA ALA A 86 -13.58 11.04 14.18
C ALA A 86 -12.17 10.50 14.42
N ILE A 87 -11.57 9.85 13.42
CA ILE A 87 -10.19 9.34 13.48
C ILE A 87 -9.13 10.36 13.02
N GLY A 88 -9.52 11.58 12.63
CA GLY A 88 -8.61 12.65 12.22
C GLY A 88 -8.29 12.70 10.73
N GLY A 89 -8.80 11.77 9.92
CA GLY A 89 -8.50 11.66 8.48
C GLY A 89 -9.07 12.80 7.62
N LEU A 90 -10.00 13.62 8.13
CA LEU A 90 -10.49 14.82 7.44
C LEU A 90 -9.79 16.11 7.88
N ARG A 91 -8.69 16.04 8.62
CA ARG A 91 -7.87 17.22 8.93
C ARG A 91 -6.98 17.63 7.75
N ASN A 92 -6.79 16.74 6.79
CA ASN A 92 -6.06 16.95 5.54
C ASN A 92 -6.93 16.49 4.37
N ASP A 93 -6.30 16.28 3.21
CA ASP A 93 -6.98 15.80 2.02
C ASP A 93 -7.54 14.39 2.20
N ALA A 94 -8.77 14.22 1.78
CA ALA A 94 -9.42 12.92 1.70
C ALA A 94 -9.89 12.69 0.26
N PHE A 95 -9.52 11.55 -0.30
CA PHE A 95 -9.82 11.22 -1.70
C PHE A 95 -10.91 10.15 -1.76
N VAL A 96 -11.85 10.36 -2.68
CA VAL A 96 -12.90 9.37 -2.95
C VAL A 96 -12.34 8.30 -3.87
N THR A 97 -12.55 7.03 -3.51
CA THR A 97 -12.10 5.88 -4.28
C THR A 97 -13.09 4.70 -4.18
N THR A 98 -12.77 3.59 -4.78
CA THR A 98 -13.52 2.33 -4.68
C THR A 98 -12.71 1.25 -3.98
N MET A 99 -13.38 0.18 -3.49
CA MET A 99 -12.68 -0.99 -2.94
C MET A 99 -11.63 -1.55 -3.92
N GLY A 100 -11.99 -1.63 -5.20
CA GLY A 100 -11.10 -2.16 -6.24
C GLY A 100 -9.90 -1.28 -6.52
N GLU A 101 -10.11 0.03 -6.71
CA GLU A 101 -9.04 0.98 -6.98
C GLU A 101 -8.05 1.07 -5.81
N GLN A 102 -8.56 1.20 -4.58
CA GLN A 102 -7.71 1.20 -3.38
C GLN A 102 -6.90 -0.10 -3.29
N THR A 103 -7.54 -1.27 -3.45
CA THR A 103 -6.87 -2.56 -3.37
C THR A 103 -5.79 -2.71 -4.44
N GLN A 104 -6.06 -2.32 -5.69
CA GLN A 104 -5.08 -2.43 -6.77
C GLN A 104 -3.90 -1.49 -6.55
N ALA A 105 -4.16 -0.24 -6.16
CA ALA A 105 -3.11 0.74 -5.90
C ALA A 105 -2.22 0.31 -4.73
N GLU A 106 -2.82 -0.12 -3.62
CA GLU A 106 -2.11 -0.59 -2.43
C GLU A 106 -1.23 -1.81 -2.73
N LEU A 107 -1.81 -2.87 -3.31
CA LEU A 107 -1.06 -4.08 -3.66
C LEU A 107 0.05 -3.80 -4.67
N PHE A 108 -0.20 -2.93 -5.65
CA PHE A 108 0.81 -2.56 -6.62
C PHE A 108 1.98 -1.80 -5.95
N SER A 109 1.69 -0.82 -5.12
CA SER A 109 2.74 -0.08 -4.41
C SER A 109 3.54 -0.97 -3.46
N GLU A 110 2.89 -1.88 -2.73
CA GLU A 110 3.57 -2.83 -1.85
C GLU A 110 4.46 -3.82 -2.62
N GLN A 111 3.95 -4.40 -3.71
CA GLN A 111 4.67 -5.44 -4.44
C GLN A 111 5.75 -4.88 -5.36
N VAL A 112 5.43 -3.82 -6.11
CA VAL A 112 6.30 -3.29 -7.15
C VAL A 112 7.24 -2.22 -6.59
N VAL A 113 6.71 -1.21 -5.91
CA VAL A 113 7.55 -0.10 -5.46
C VAL A 113 8.32 -0.50 -4.21
N HIS A 114 7.65 -0.92 -3.15
CA HIS A 114 8.33 -1.30 -1.91
C HIS A 114 9.22 -2.54 -2.13
N GLY A 115 8.68 -3.63 -2.69
CA GLY A 115 9.45 -4.85 -2.95
C GLY A 115 10.58 -4.63 -3.95
N GLY A 116 10.32 -3.90 -5.04
CA GLY A 116 11.31 -3.58 -6.07
C GLY A 116 12.44 -2.70 -5.56
N LEU A 117 12.11 -1.67 -4.77
CA LEU A 117 13.08 -0.76 -4.17
C LEU A 117 14.02 -1.49 -3.19
N ALA A 118 13.47 -2.35 -2.35
CA ALA A 118 14.27 -3.18 -1.44
C ALA A 118 15.27 -4.08 -2.21
N GLN A 119 14.83 -4.68 -3.32
CA GLN A 119 15.71 -5.48 -4.18
C GLN A 119 16.77 -4.62 -4.89
N LEU A 120 16.42 -3.43 -5.38
CA LEU A 120 17.34 -2.52 -6.02
C LEU A 120 18.48 -2.11 -5.07
N VAL A 121 18.15 -1.73 -3.84
CA VAL A 121 19.14 -1.37 -2.81
C VAL A 121 20.04 -2.55 -2.48
N ARG A 122 19.47 -3.75 -2.30
CA ARG A 122 20.24 -4.97 -2.03
C ARG A 122 21.20 -5.30 -3.17
N MET A 123 20.72 -5.29 -4.42
CA MET A 123 21.54 -5.56 -5.60
C MET A 123 22.64 -4.51 -5.79
N GLY A 124 22.36 -3.24 -5.52
CA GLY A 124 23.34 -2.16 -5.53
C GLY A 124 24.47 -2.42 -4.53
N PHE A 125 24.11 -2.75 -3.29
CA PHE A 125 25.08 -3.13 -2.26
C PHE A 125 25.94 -4.33 -2.69
N GLU A 126 25.31 -5.42 -3.12
CA GLU A 126 26.01 -6.64 -3.56
C GLU A 126 26.97 -6.35 -4.72
N THR A 127 26.54 -5.52 -5.67
CA THR A 127 27.37 -5.14 -6.85
C THR A 127 28.62 -4.37 -6.44
N LEU A 128 28.49 -3.40 -5.51
CA LEU A 128 29.63 -2.64 -4.99
C LEU A 128 30.62 -3.53 -4.24
N VAL A 129 30.14 -4.41 -3.38
CA VAL A 129 30.97 -5.33 -2.60
C VAL A 129 31.71 -6.31 -3.54
N GLN A 130 31.03 -6.85 -4.54
CA GLN A 130 31.64 -7.72 -5.56
C GLN A 130 32.72 -6.99 -6.40
N ALA A 131 32.56 -5.68 -6.60
CA ALA A 131 33.56 -4.84 -7.27
C ALA A 131 34.76 -4.46 -6.36
N GLY A 132 34.77 -4.91 -5.10
CA GLY A 132 35.86 -4.67 -4.14
C GLY A 132 35.66 -3.48 -3.20
N CYS A 133 34.47 -2.86 -3.19
CA CYS A 133 34.12 -1.85 -2.20
C CYS A 133 34.01 -2.48 -0.81
N GLN A 134 34.46 -1.77 0.22
CA GLN A 134 34.28 -2.21 1.59
C GLN A 134 32.78 -2.26 1.94
N PRO A 135 32.29 -3.34 2.58
CA PRO A 135 30.86 -3.48 2.89
C PRO A 135 30.28 -2.31 3.70
N GLU A 136 31.08 -1.75 4.62
CA GLU A 136 30.68 -0.61 5.45
C GLU A 136 30.46 0.65 4.62
N VAL A 137 31.33 0.89 3.62
CA VAL A 137 31.21 2.02 2.69
C VAL A 137 29.99 1.83 1.79
N ALA A 138 29.84 0.63 1.20
CA ALA A 138 28.69 0.30 0.35
C ALA A 138 27.36 0.46 1.12
N HIS A 139 27.31 0.01 2.37
CA HIS A 139 26.11 0.17 3.22
C HIS A 139 25.78 1.64 3.51
N LEU A 140 26.78 2.43 3.86
CA LEU A 140 26.60 3.85 4.16
C LEU A 140 26.06 4.62 2.94
N GLU A 141 26.65 4.39 1.77
CA GLU A 141 26.23 5.05 0.51
C GLU A 141 24.82 4.65 0.10
N MET A 142 24.47 3.37 0.16
CA MET A 142 23.12 2.91 -0.19
C MET A 142 22.05 3.49 0.73
N ARG A 143 22.35 3.63 2.04
CA ARG A 143 21.42 4.23 2.99
C ARG A 143 21.24 5.72 2.73
N HIS A 144 22.33 6.44 2.50
CA HIS A 144 22.30 7.89 2.25
C HIS A 144 21.47 8.23 1.01
N VAL A 145 21.71 7.54 -0.12
CA VAL A 145 20.93 7.75 -1.35
C VAL A 145 19.45 7.45 -1.16
N PHE A 146 19.12 6.43 -0.36
CA PHE A 146 17.71 6.11 -0.07
C PHE A 146 17.03 7.23 0.73
N GLU A 147 17.69 7.76 1.76
CA GLU A 147 17.20 8.88 2.56
C GLU A 147 16.98 10.11 1.67
N ASP A 148 17.96 10.48 0.83
CA ASP A 148 17.85 11.60 -0.11
C ASP A 148 16.70 11.48 -1.10
N VAL A 149 16.49 10.30 -1.67
CA VAL A 149 15.38 10.06 -2.62
C VAL A 149 14.03 10.22 -1.91
N MET A 150 13.90 9.71 -0.69
CA MET A 150 12.65 9.85 0.09
C MET A 150 12.37 11.31 0.45
N ASP A 151 13.38 12.07 0.85
CA ASP A 151 13.25 13.50 1.16
C ASP A 151 12.82 14.29 -0.08
N GLN A 152 13.43 14.04 -1.24
CA GLN A 152 13.05 14.68 -2.50
C GLN A 152 11.60 14.39 -2.93
N MET A 153 11.12 13.15 -2.71
CA MET A 153 9.74 12.79 -3.04
C MET A 153 8.73 13.45 -2.10
N THR A 154 9.10 13.69 -0.84
CA THR A 154 8.22 14.24 0.20
C THR A 154 8.13 15.76 0.10
N GLU A 155 9.23 16.44 -0.19
CA GLU A 155 9.29 17.90 -0.26
C GLU A 155 8.80 18.48 -1.60
N GLY A 156 8.55 17.64 -2.61
CA GLY A 156 8.08 18.06 -3.92
C GLY A 156 9.08 18.92 -4.71
N GLN A 157 10.30 19.04 -4.22
CA GLN A 157 11.39 19.74 -4.89
C GLN A 157 12.17 18.74 -5.73
N GLY A 158 12.04 18.82 -7.04
CA GLY A 158 12.96 18.13 -7.94
C GLY A 158 14.38 18.48 -7.61
N ASN A 159 15.17 17.50 -7.34
CA ASN A 159 16.63 17.40 -7.28
C ASN A 159 17.45 18.71 -7.24
N THR A 160 17.19 19.61 -6.30
CA THR A 160 17.89 20.90 -6.20
C THR A 160 19.17 20.85 -5.34
N SER A 161 19.48 19.71 -4.72
CA SER A 161 20.65 19.58 -3.82
C SER A 161 21.76 18.66 -4.36
N GLN A 162 21.56 17.96 -5.48
CA GLN A 162 22.63 17.15 -6.06
C GLN A 162 23.66 18.02 -6.77
N ASP A 163 24.95 17.66 -6.62
CA ASP A 163 25.97 18.27 -7.45
C ASP A 163 25.80 17.86 -8.92
N ALA A 164 26.43 18.62 -9.85
CA ALA A 164 26.28 18.39 -11.29
C ALA A 164 26.73 16.98 -11.73
N THR A 165 27.64 16.36 -11.00
CA THR A 165 28.14 15.00 -11.29
C THR A 165 27.07 13.95 -10.93
N ALA A 166 26.42 14.11 -9.76
CA ALA A 166 25.36 13.22 -9.30
C ALA A 166 24.11 13.33 -10.19
N GLU A 167 23.70 14.56 -10.53
CA GLU A 167 22.60 14.81 -11.45
C GLU A 167 22.85 14.18 -12.82
N TYR A 168 23.98 14.47 -13.43
CA TYR A 168 24.35 13.92 -14.73
C TYR A 168 24.39 12.39 -14.72
N GLY A 169 25.02 11.81 -13.70
CA GLY A 169 25.15 10.36 -13.56
C GLY A 169 23.78 9.67 -13.37
N SER A 170 22.90 10.22 -12.54
CA SER A 170 21.57 9.67 -12.27
C SER A 170 20.68 9.70 -13.51
N LEU A 171 20.67 10.79 -14.25
CA LEU A 171 19.91 10.93 -15.50
C LEU A 171 20.41 9.96 -16.60
N LEU A 172 21.73 9.75 -16.69
CA LEU A 172 22.34 8.86 -17.67
C LEU A 172 22.13 7.37 -17.33
N ALA A 173 22.30 6.99 -16.07
CA ALA A 173 22.28 5.59 -15.65
C ALA A 173 20.87 5.09 -15.27
N GLY A 174 20.01 5.95 -14.71
CA GLY A 174 18.70 5.57 -14.21
C GLY A 174 17.84 4.85 -15.23
N THR A 175 17.75 5.39 -16.45
CA THR A 175 16.97 4.77 -17.55
C THR A 175 17.57 3.48 -18.12
N ARG A 176 18.85 3.20 -17.84
CA ARG A 176 19.50 1.93 -18.21
C ARG A 176 19.22 0.83 -17.20
N VAL A 177 19.01 1.20 -15.93
CA VAL A 177 18.71 0.27 -14.84
C VAL A 177 17.21 0.00 -14.77
N ILE A 178 16.40 1.06 -14.85
CA ILE A 178 14.92 0.97 -14.85
C ILE A 178 14.42 1.24 -16.27
N ASP A 179 14.43 0.23 -17.06
CA ASP A 179 14.16 0.28 -18.51
C ASP A 179 12.74 -0.22 -18.87
N GLY A 180 12.51 -0.41 -20.16
CA GLY A 180 11.24 -0.93 -20.70
C GLY A 180 10.93 -2.37 -20.24
N HIS A 181 11.93 -3.17 -19.90
CA HIS A 181 11.73 -4.52 -19.39
C HIS A 181 11.16 -4.48 -17.95
N VAL A 182 11.72 -3.61 -17.11
CA VAL A 182 11.19 -3.37 -15.77
C VAL A 182 9.74 -2.88 -15.84
N ARG A 183 9.42 -1.95 -16.74
CA ARG A 183 8.04 -1.48 -16.96
C ARG A 183 7.10 -2.61 -17.38
N ALA A 184 7.53 -3.53 -18.24
CA ALA A 184 6.74 -4.69 -18.63
C ALA A 184 6.49 -5.64 -17.44
N ALA A 185 7.49 -5.85 -16.60
CA ALA A 185 7.35 -6.63 -15.37
C ALA A 185 6.33 -5.98 -14.38
N MET A 186 6.42 -4.67 -14.18
CA MET A 186 5.44 -3.92 -13.36
C MET A 186 4.02 -4.11 -13.88
N LYS A 187 3.83 -4.04 -15.21
CA LYS A 187 2.52 -4.25 -15.81
C LYS A 187 2.01 -5.68 -15.58
N ALA A 188 2.87 -6.69 -15.72
CA ALA A 188 2.48 -8.08 -15.46
C ALA A 188 2.01 -8.28 -14.01
N VAL A 189 2.70 -7.68 -13.02
CA VAL A 189 2.26 -7.71 -11.62
C VAL A 189 0.91 -7.03 -11.44
N LEU A 190 0.67 -5.89 -12.09
CA LEU A 190 -0.62 -5.20 -12.04
C LEU A 190 -1.73 -6.05 -12.67
N ASP A 191 -1.47 -6.74 -13.77
CA ASP A 191 -2.41 -7.65 -14.42
C ASP A 191 -2.75 -8.86 -13.50
N ASP A 192 -1.77 -9.43 -12.80
CA ASP A 192 -1.98 -10.50 -11.80
C ASP A 192 -2.84 -10.03 -10.62
N ILE A 193 -2.63 -8.81 -10.16
CA ILE A 193 -3.46 -8.19 -9.11
C ILE A 193 -4.89 -8.00 -9.63
N GLY A 194 -5.04 -7.34 -10.79
CA GLY A 194 -6.34 -6.99 -11.36
C GLY A 194 -7.20 -8.23 -11.73
N SER A 195 -6.56 -9.30 -12.19
CA SER A 195 -7.24 -10.57 -12.50
C SER A 195 -7.63 -11.40 -11.26
N GLY A 196 -7.15 -11.02 -10.07
CA GLY A 196 -7.32 -11.79 -8.83
C GLY A 196 -6.39 -13.00 -8.70
N GLN A 197 -5.47 -13.21 -9.64
CA GLN A 197 -4.50 -14.32 -9.59
C GLN A 197 -3.66 -14.25 -8.31
N PHE A 198 -3.15 -13.06 -7.97
CA PHE A 198 -2.43 -12.85 -6.71
C PHE A 198 -3.28 -13.18 -5.48
N ALA A 199 -4.53 -12.68 -5.42
CA ALA A 199 -5.42 -12.92 -4.27
C ALA A 199 -5.74 -14.42 -4.09
N ASN A 200 -5.95 -15.15 -5.18
CA ASN A 200 -6.19 -16.58 -5.16
C ASN A 200 -4.96 -17.37 -4.69
N ARG A 201 -3.77 -17.02 -5.19
CA ARG A 201 -2.49 -17.63 -4.77
C ARG A 201 -2.24 -17.39 -3.28
N PHE A 202 -2.38 -16.16 -2.82
CA PHE A 202 -2.22 -15.79 -1.42
C PHE A 202 -3.18 -16.57 -0.52
N ARG A 203 -4.47 -16.64 -0.90
CA ARG A 203 -5.45 -17.40 -0.13
C ARG A 203 -5.10 -18.88 -0.04
N ALA A 204 -4.74 -19.50 -1.16
CA ALA A 204 -4.35 -20.90 -1.18
C ALA A 204 -3.13 -21.20 -0.30
N ASP A 205 -2.13 -20.31 -0.29
CA ASP A 205 -0.98 -20.42 0.59
C ASP A 205 -1.36 -20.30 2.06
N GLN A 206 -2.22 -19.31 2.43
CA GLN A 206 -2.70 -19.16 3.80
C GLN A 206 -3.50 -20.38 4.28
N ASP A 207 -4.39 -20.92 3.45
CA ASP A 207 -5.21 -22.11 3.75
C ASP A 207 -4.33 -23.36 3.95
N ALA A 208 -3.17 -23.42 3.29
CA ALA A 208 -2.16 -24.47 3.46
C ALA A 208 -1.20 -24.26 4.63
N GLY A 209 -1.35 -23.20 5.42
CA GLY A 209 -0.44 -22.86 6.54
C GLY A 209 0.78 -22.01 6.13
N ALA A 210 0.68 -21.31 5.02
CA ALA A 210 1.67 -20.36 4.50
C ALA A 210 3.05 -20.94 4.14
N PRO A 211 3.15 -22.13 3.50
CA PRO A 211 4.44 -22.75 3.17
C PRO A 211 5.24 -21.91 2.17
N GLU A 212 4.59 -21.28 1.19
CA GLU A 212 5.26 -20.43 0.21
C GLU A 212 5.84 -19.16 0.88
N LEU A 213 5.09 -18.51 1.74
CA LEU A 213 5.55 -17.35 2.49
C LEU A 213 6.78 -17.68 3.36
N VAL A 214 6.79 -18.87 3.99
CA VAL A 214 7.95 -19.34 4.78
C VAL A 214 9.18 -19.54 3.91
N GLN A 215 9.00 -20.06 2.69
CA GLN A 215 10.11 -20.26 1.74
C GLN A 215 10.67 -18.95 1.18
N LEU A 216 9.84 -17.91 1.04
CA LEU A 216 10.24 -16.59 0.52
C LEU A 216 11.00 -15.74 1.55
N ARG A 217 10.96 -16.07 2.84
CA ARG A 217 11.70 -15.41 3.93
C ARG A 217 13.12 -15.93 4.08
#